data_846b850fe9dd0827ad6102bb35fa7e99
#
_entry.id   846b850fe9dd0827ad6102bb35fa7e99
#
_cell.length_a   1.000
_cell.length_b   1.000
_cell.length_c   1.000
_cell.angle_alpha   90.00
_cell.angle_beta   90.00
_cell.angle_gamma   90.00
#
_symmetry.space_group_name_H-M   'P 1'
#
loop_
_entity.id
_entity.type
_entity.pdbx_description
1 polymer ?
#
loop_
_entity_poly.entity_id
_entity_poly.type
_entity_poly.pdbx_seq_one_letter_code
_entity_poly.pdbx_strand_id
1 'polypeptide(L)'
;MKRLLIVFFSLCLLTAGAQSRFRVMTYNVENAFDTIHDEGKQDFDFLPTGRLHWNTPKYRAKLSRIASVIAGVGEMQPPKLVALCEVENARVIEDLRHHTRLHSFNYRYCMTESADRRGIDVALLYQPSAFHLLYMDTLRVMPANKHENPTRDILHVCGLVPSGDTLSVFVVHLPSRRGGVRRTMPYRCRVAQRLRQEIDVLTRDGRDRKVVIMGDFNDEHTDPSIATVLKARKWAEAIQPPFLCVLTADLKAANGIRGTHKFQGRWAQLDQIIVNDRLLTSEGLHTSPKDCFIFTDAPLLKYDAGDHGVVPYRSFLGSFYQGGFSDHLPVVVDFYY
;
A
#
# COMPACT_ATOMS: atom_id res chain seq x y z
N MET A 1 57.48 -46.81 21.21
CA MET A 1 56.74 -45.56 21.57
C MET A 1 56.09 -44.98 20.32
N LYS A 2 54.78 -45.23 20.14
CA LYS A 2 54.01 -44.65 19.00
C LYS A 2 53.43 -43.30 19.47
N ARG A 3 53.81 -42.20 18.81
CA ARG A 3 53.23 -40.88 19.07
C ARG A 3 51.93 -40.76 18.29
N LEU A 4 50.80 -40.59 19.03
CA LEU A 4 49.48 -40.33 18.49
C LEU A 4 49.40 -38.83 18.17
N LEU A 5 49.25 -38.48 16.90
CA LEU A 5 49.04 -37.10 16.43
C LEU A 5 47.52 -36.82 16.46
N ILE A 6 47.07 -36.05 17.42
CA ILE A 6 45.65 -35.59 17.49
C ILE A 6 45.58 -34.32 16.65
N VAL A 7 44.90 -34.41 15.48
CA VAL A 7 44.59 -33.27 14.64
C VAL A 7 43.24 -32.69 15.12
N PHE A 8 43.28 -31.51 15.73
CA PHE A 8 42.10 -30.73 16.07
C PHE A 8 41.53 -30.10 14.80
N PHE A 9 40.43 -30.62 14.29
CA PHE A 9 39.64 -29.97 13.25
C PHE A 9 38.77 -28.90 13.93
N SER A 10 39.15 -27.62 13.84
CA SER A 10 38.36 -26.49 14.28
C SER A 10 37.25 -26.26 13.23
N LEU A 11 36.05 -26.73 13.54
CA LEU A 11 34.87 -26.51 12.72
C LEU A 11 34.40 -25.05 12.97
N CYS A 12 34.83 -24.09 12.15
CA CYS A 12 34.26 -22.76 12.09
C CYS A 12 32.82 -22.88 11.55
N LEU A 13 31.83 -22.95 12.43
CA LEU A 13 30.45 -22.75 12.10
C LEU A 13 30.31 -21.29 11.69
N LEU A 14 30.36 -21.04 10.38
CA LEU A 14 29.82 -19.81 9.77
C LEU A 14 28.31 -19.85 10.01
N THR A 15 27.84 -19.25 11.08
CA THR A 15 26.43 -18.88 11.23
C THR A 15 26.16 -17.82 10.17
N ALA A 16 25.74 -18.22 8.98
CA ALA A 16 25.02 -17.32 8.09
C ALA A 16 23.81 -16.84 8.88
N GLY A 17 23.88 -15.65 9.44
CA GLY A 17 22.76 -15.03 10.14
C GLY A 17 21.58 -15.01 9.18
N ALA A 18 20.51 -15.72 9.50
CA ALA A 18 19.28 -15.66 8.70
C ALA A 18 18.81 -14.21 8.72
N GLN A 19 18.83 -13.57 7.56
CA GLN A 19 18.39 -12.19 7.39
C GLN A 19 16.92 -12.08 7.78
N SER A 20 16.61 -11.16 8.70
CA SER A 20 15.24 -10.98 9.18
C SER A 20 14.38 -10.27 8.13
N ARG A 21 13.18 -10.79 7.88
CA ARG A 21 12.23 -10.25 6.89
C ARG A 21 11.25 -9.27 7.54
N PHE A 22 11.12 -8.10 6.92
CA PHE A 22 10.15 -7.07 7.27
C PHE A 22 9.21 -6.84 6.07
N ARG A 23 8.09 -7.59 6.02
CA ARG A 23 7.12 -7.53 4.92
C ARG A 23 6.21 -6.32 5.05
N VAL A 24 6.03 -5.60 3.93
CA VAL A 24 5.16 -4.43 3.79
C VAL A 24 4.18 -4.67 2.64
N MET A 25 2.94 -4.19 2.80
CA MET A 25 1.87 -4.39 1.84
C MET A 25 1.12 -3.09 1.61
N THR A 26 0.69 -2.82 0.37
CA THR A 26 -0.32 -1.82 0.05
C THR A 26 -1.52 -2.47 -0.64
N TYR A 27 -2.74 -2.00 -0.31
CA TYR A 27 -3.96 -2.58 -0.84
C TYR A 27 -5.09 -1.53 -0.90
N ASN A 28 -5.55 -1.20 -2.10
CA ASN A 28 -6.83 -0.53 -2.26
C ASN A 28 -7.93 -1.59 -2.03
N VAL A 29 -8.75 -1.39 -1.01
CA VAL A 29 -9.74 -2.37 -0.57
C VAL A 29 -11.10 -2.21 -1.24
N GLU A 30 -11.26 -1.30 -2.18
CA GLU A 30 -12.52 -1.00 -2.88
C GLU A 30 -13.66 -0.70 -1.90
N ASN A 31 -13.77 0.57 -1.48
CA ASN A 31 -14.93 1.09 -0.72
C ASN A 31 -15.27 0.27 0.55
N ALA A 32 -14.37 0.24 1.51
CA ALA A 32 -14.64 -0.36 2.83
C ALA A 32 -15.45 0.63 3.69
N PHE A 33 -16.75 0.68 3.47
CA PHE A 33 -17.73 1.47 4.22
C PHE A 33 -18.40 0.63 5.31
N ASP A 34 -18.78 1.27 6.41
CA ASP A 34 -19.73 0.68 7.34
C ASP A 34 -21.19 0.85 6.83
N THR A 35 -22.18 0.81 7.69
CA THR A 35 -23.59 0.89 7.29
C THR A 35 -24.31 2.10 7.89
N ILE A 36 -23.55 3.08 8.39
CA ILE A 36 -24.03 4.25 9.11
C ILE A 36 -23.55 5.49 8.35
N HIS A 37 -24.44 6.46 8.15
CA HIS A 37 -24.10 7.70 7.47
C HIS A 37 -23.17 8.57 8.31
N ASP A 38 -22.07 9.01 7.70
CA ASP A 38 -21.17 10.01 8.28
C ASP A 38 -21.60 11.41 7.88
N GLU A 39 -21.85 12.26 8.87
CA GLU A 39 -22.33 13.62 8.64
C GLU A 39 -21.40 14.42 7.70
N GLY A 40 -21.99 15.06 6.69
CA GLY A 40 -21.24 15.84 5.70
C GLY A 40 -20.58 15.04 4.57
N LYS A 41 -20.73 13.71 4.56
CA LYS A 41 -20.20 12.81 3.51
C LYS A 41 -21.31 12.40 2.52
N GLN A 42 -20.89 11.93 1.35
CA GLN A 42 -21.78 11.43 0.28
C GLN A 42 -21.68 9.90 0.19
N ASP A 43 -21.91 9.23 1.30
CA ASP A 43 -21.82 7.79 1.49
C ASP A 43 -23.17 7.06 1.31
N PHE A 44 -24.20 7.76 0.88
CA PHE A 44 -25.59 7.27 0.77
C PHE A 44 -25.74 5.97 -0.01
N ASP A 45 -24.88 5.70 -0.98
CA ASP A 45 -24.87 4.45 -1.73
C ASP A 45 -24.57 3.24 -0.84
N PHE A 46 -23.81 3.45 0.24
CA PHE A 46 -23.34 2.42 1.18
C PHE A 46 -24.20 2.30 2.44
N LEU A 47 -25.44 2.75 2.38
CA LEU A 47 -26.43 2.54 3.44
C LEU A 47 -27.35 1.35 3.11
N PRO A 48 -28.00 0.74 4.12
CA PRO A 48 -28.99 -0.32 3.88
C PRO A 48 -30.13 0.10 2.96
N THR A 49 -30.52 1.36 3.00
CA THR A 49 -31.55 1.98 2.15
C THR A 49 -30.99 2.58 0.87
N GLY A 50 -29.65 2.64 0.73
CA GLY A 50 -28.96 3.21 -0.42
C GLY A 50 -29.02 2.31 -1.66
N ARG A 51 -28.52 2.84 -2.78
CA ARG A 51 -28.56 2.19 -4.10
C ARG A 51 -27.90 0.80 -4.13
N LEU A 52 -26.88 0.57 -3.32
CA LEU A 52 -26.15 -0.70 -3.24
C LEU A 52 -26.77 -1.68 -2.22
N HIS A 53 -27.79 -1.23 -1.46
CA HIS A 53 -28.37 -2.00 -0.36
C HIS A 53 -27.28 -2.60 0.54
N TRP A 54 -26.32 -1.73 0.94
CA TRP A 54 -25.19 -2.12 1.75
C TRP A 54 -25.61 -2.35 3.18
N ASN A 55 -25.52 -3.59 3.63
CA ASN A 55 -26.02 -4.01 4.95
C ASN A 55 -24.94 -4.71 5.77
N THR A 56 -25.21 -4.92 7.05
CA THR A 56 -24.27 -5.53 8.00
C THR A 56 -23.69 -6.88 7.53
N PRO A 57 -24.44 -7.82 6.93
CA PRO A 57 -23.85 -9.05 6.38
C PRO A 57 -22.82 -8.78 5.27
N LYS A 58 -23.10 -7.87 4.34
CA LYS A 58 -22.17 -7.49 3.27
C LYS A 58 -20.91 -6.82 3.83
N TYR A 59 -21.11 -5.90 4.78
CA TYR A 59 -20.02 -5.22 5.49
C TYR A 59 -19.09 -6.21 6.20
N ARG A 60 -19.63 -7.09 7.04
CA ARG A 60 -18.85 -8.11 7.73
C ARG A 60 -18.13 -9.06 6.77
N ALA A 61 -18.79 -9.45 5.69
CA ALA A 61 -18.16 -10.26 4.64
C ALA A 61 -16.98 -9.52 3.97
N LYS A 62 -17.12 -8.21 3.71
CA LYS A 62 -16.04 -7.36 3.17
C LYS A 62 -14.84 -7.33 4.10
N LEU A 63 -15.05 -7.02 5.38
CA LEU A 63 -13.98 -6.99 6.37
C LEU A 63 -13.28 -8.35 6.51
N SER A 64 -14.05 -9.44 6.54
CA SER A 64 -13.49 -10.80 6.61
C SER A 64 -12.60 -11.12 5.40
N ARG A 65 -12.98 -10.66 4.20
CA ARG A 65 -12.17 -10.83 2.98
C ARG A 65 -10.90 -10.00 3.00
N ILE A 66 -10.98 -8.71 3.38
CA ILE A 66 -9.79 -7.87 3.56
C ILE A 66 -8.83 -8.54 4.54
N ALA A 67 -9.33 -8.99 5.67
CA ALA A 67 -8.53 -9.69 6.67
C ALA A 67 -7.91 -11.00 6.15
N SER A 68 -8.64 -11.76 5.32
CA SER A 68 -8.11 -12.98 4.72
C SER A 68 -6.97 -12.72 3.74
N VAL A 69 -7.04 -11.61 2.98
CA VAL A 69 -5.97 -11.19 2.08
C VAL A 69 -4.72 -10.79 2.87
N ILE A 70 -4.86 -9.95 3.90
CA ILE A 70 -3.73 -9.52 4.74
C ILE A 70 -3.06 -10.73 5.40
N ALA A 71 -3.85 -11.67 5.92
CA ALA A 71 -3.33 -12.89 6.52
C ALA A 71 -2.66 -13.82 5.50
N GLY A 72 -3.23 -13.94 4.29
CA GLY A 72 -2.67 -14.75 3.20
C GLY A 72 -1.33 -14.23 2.70
N VAL A 73 -1.21 -12.91 2.53
CA VAL A 73 0.08 -12.26 2.21
C VAL A 73 1.14 -12.56 3.27
N GLY A 74 0.74 -12.68 4.51
CA GLY A 74 1.65 -12.91 5.63
C GLY A 74 2.28 -14.30 5.67
N GLU A 75 1.70 -15.31 5.02
CA GLU A 75 2.11 -16.71 5.16
C GLU A 75 2.14 -17.15 6.63
N MET A 76 3.34 -17.38 7.20
CA MET A 76 3.55 -17.73 8.61
C MET A 76 3.53 -16.51 9.56
N GLN A 77 3.79 -15.31 9.04
CA GLN A 77 3.85 -14.08 9.82
C GLN A 77 3.13 -12.94 9.07
N PRO A 78 2.21 -12.21 9.73
CA PRO A 78 1.50 -11.10 9.08
C PRO A 78 2.47 -10.03 8.62
N PRO A 79 2.14 -9.26 7.55
CA PRO A 79 2.92 -8.10 7.15
C PRO A 79 3.14 -7.14 8.33
N LYS A 80 4.30 -6.53 8.41
CA LYS A 80 4.63 -5.61 9.52
C LYS A 80 3.93 -4.27 9.37
N LEU A 81 3.75 -3.84 8.11
CA LEU A 81 3.01 -2.64 7.72
C LEU A 81 2.02 -2.99 6.61
N VAL A 82 0.79 -2.47 6.71
CA VAL A 82 -0.25 -2.60 5.69
C VAL A 82 -0.88 -1.25 5.42
N ALA A 83 -0.62 -0.66 4.25
CA ALA A 83 -1.31 0.53 3.78
C ALA A 83 -2.63 0.15 3.12
N LEU A 84 -3.70 0.78 3.56
CA LEU A 84 -5.04 0.59 3.02
C LEU A 84 -5.52 1.89 2.38
N CYS A 85 -6.12 1.79 1.19
CA CYS A 85 -6.83 2.86 0.52
C CYS A 85 -8.32 2.52 0.44
N GLU A 86 -9.17 3.54 0.40
CA GLU A 86 -10.63 3.43 0.36
C GLU A 86 -11.24 2.84 1.64
N VAL A 87 -10.76 3.26 2.78
CA VAL A 87 -11.36 3.00 4.09
C VAL A 87 -12.16 4.23 4.50
N GLU A 88 -13.39 4.04 4.98
CA GLU A 88 -14.28 5.13 5.32
C GLU A 88 -13.81 5.89 6.57
N ASN A 89 -13.72 5.19 7.69
CA ASN A 89 -13.49 5.83 9.00
C ASN A 89 -12.78 4.90 10.00
N ALA A 90 -12.52 5.42 11.19
CA ALA A 90 -11.86 4.70 12.28
C ALA A 90 -12.65 3.45 12.72
N ARG A 91 -13.99 3.48 12.68
CA ARG A 91 -14.83 2.33 13.05
C ARG A 91 -14.57 1.14 12.14
N VAL A 92 -14.45 1.37 10.83
CA VAL A 92 -14.12 0.31 9.86
C VAL A 92 -12.78 -0.35 10.18
N ILE A 93 -11.77 0.43 10.56
CA ILE A 93 -10.46 -0.10 10.97
C ILE A 93 -10.55 -0.88 12.30
N GLU A 94 -11.29 -0.36 13.29
CA GLU A 94 -11.48 -1.06 14.57
C GLU A 94 -12.22 -2.37 14.38
N ASP A 95 -13.29 -2.40 13.57
CA ASP A 95 -14.03 -3.61 13.25
C ASP A 95 -13.14 -4.62 12.48
N LEU A 96 -12.32 -4.13 11.54
CA LEU A 96 -11.35 -4.97 10.81
C LEU A 96 -10.34 -5.60 11.76
N ARG A 97 -9.82 -4.85 12.73
CA ARG A 97 -8.82 -5.32 13.69
C ARG A 97 -9.40 -6.28 14.73
N HIS A 98 -10.59 -5.99 15.24
CA HIS A 98 -11.15 -6.68 16.40
C HIS A 98 -12.17 -7.76 16.06
N HIS A 99 -12.90 -7.61 14.96
CA HIS A 99 -13.99 -8.52 14.58
C HIS A 99 -13.66 -9.44 13.40
N THR A 100 -12.39 -9.55 13.04
CA THR A 100 -11.89 -10.48 12.01
C THR A 100 -10.72 -11.30 12.55
N ARG A 101 -10.15 -12.15 11.68
CA ARG A 101 -8.92 -12.91 12.02
C ARG A 101 -7.71 -12.03 12.35
N LEU A 102 -7.73 -10.74 12.02
CA LEU A 102 -6.64 -9.82 12.37
C LEU A 102 -6.54 -9.56 13.88
N HIS A 103 -7.57 -9.88 14.66
CA HIS A 103 -7.55 -9.76 16.12
C HIS A 103 -6.30 -10.40 16.76
N SER A 104 -5.87 -11.56 16.26
CA SER A 104 -4.69 -12.26 16.77
C SER A 104 -3.34 -11.62 16.39
N PHE A 105 -3.33 -10.67 15.44
CA PHE A 105 -2.08 -10.08 14.92
C PHE A 105 -1.66 -8.81 15.63
N ASN A 106 -2.47 -8.31 16.57
CA ASN A 106 -2.16 -7.16 17.41
C ASN A 106 -1.76 -5.89 16.63
N TYR A 107 -2.42 -5.63 15.49
CA TYR A 107 -2.17 -4.39 14.74
C TYR A 107 -2.64 -3.17 15.52
N ARG A 108 -1.87 -2.08 15.43
CA ARG A 108 -2.31 -0.70 15.66
C ARG A 108 -2.45 0.01 14.33
N TYR A 109 -2.99 1.22 14.33
CA TYR A 109 -3.16 1.98 13.09
C TYR A 109 -2.93 3.47 13.25
N CYS A 110 -2.64 4.11 12.11
CA CYS A 110 -2.73 5.53 11.86
C CYS A 110 -3.66 5.72 10.65
N MET A 111 -4.45 6.80 10.63
CA MET A 111 -5.41 7.06 9.56
C MET A 111 -5.56 8.56 9.36
N THR A 112 -5.86 9.00 8.13
CA THR A 112 -6.30 10.36 7.85
C THR A 112 -7.80 10.53 8.10
N GLU A 113 -8.21 11.78 8.24
CA GLU A 113 -9.61 12.21 8.21
C GLU A 113 -9.67 13.39 7.24
N SER A 114 -9.84 13.08 5.98
CA SER A 114 -9.74 14.05 4.89
C SER A 114 -11.08 14.72 4.58
N ALA A 115 -10.99 15.82 3.82
CA ALA A 115 -12.16 16.53 3.33
C ALA A 115 -12.77 15.88 2.06
N ASP A 116 -12.35 14.67 1.67
CA ASP A 116 -12.97 13.95 0.54
C ASP A 116 -14.46 13.78 0.78
N ARG A 117 -15.27 14.17 -0.24
CA ARG A 117 -16.72 14.18 -0.11
C ARG A 117 -17.34 12.79 -0.05
N ARG A 118 -16.67 11.77 -0.60
CA ARG A 118 -17.16 10.38 -0.55
C ARG A 118 -17.00 9.79 0.85
N GLY A 119 -16.11 10.36 1.68
CA GLY A 119 -15.79 9.83 3.00
C GLY A 119 -14.80 8.67 2.96
N ILE A 120 -13.91 8.62 1.99
CA ILE A 120 -12.84 7.60 1.96
C ILE A 120 -11.50 8.21 2.29
N ASP A 121 -10.70 7.44 3.02
CA ASP A 121 -9.41 7.84 3.53
C ASP A 121 -8.35 6.77 3.32
N VAL A 122 -7.15 7.02 3.81
CA VAL A 122 -6.02 6.09 3.82
C VAL A 122 -5.64 5.74 5.25
N ALA A 123 -5.23 4.51 5.47
CA ALA A 123 -4.79 4.03 6.78
C ALA A 123 -3.51 3.20 6.67
N LEU A 124 -2.72 3.19 7.73
CA LEU A 124 -1.57 2.31 7.92
C LEU A 124 -1.81 1.43 9.15
N LEU A 125 -1.97 0.13 8.95
CA LEU A 125 -1.88 -0.84 10.02
C LEU A 125 -0.40 -1.17 10.26
N TYR A 126 0.00 -1.27 11.53
CA TYR A 126 1.37 -1.63 11.89
C TYR A 126 1.43 -2.56 13.09
N GLN A 127 2.43 -3.44 13.13
CA GLN A 127 2.71 -4.28 14.29
C GLN A 127 3.62 -3.53 15.27
N PRO A 128 3.19 -3.23 16.51
CA PRO A 128 4.02 -2.49 17.48
C PRO A 128 5.35 -3.18 17.82
N SER A 129 5.41 -4.49 17.70
CA SER A 129 6.64 -5.26 17.92
C SER A 129 7.70 -5.10 16.83
N ALA A 130 7.30 -4.58 15.65
CA ALA A 130 8.17 -4.42 14.48
C ALA A 130 8.28 -2.97 14.01
N PHE A 131 7.39 -2.09 14.47
CA PHE A 131 7.39 -0.68 14.12
C PHE A 131 7.00 0.16 15.34
N HIS A 132 7.97 0.80 15.95
CA HIS A 132 7.74 1.68 17.09
C HIS A 132 7.40 3.08 16.59
N LEU A 133 6.12 3.44 16.66
CA LEU A 133 5.61 4.73 16.20
C LEU A 133 6.27 5.89 16.95
N LEU A 134 6.89 6.81 16.23
CA LEU A 134 7.46 8.06 16.74
C LEU A 134 6.48 9.22 16.61
N TYR A 135 5.93 9.42 15.40
CA TYR A 135 4.90 10.41 15.14
C TYR A 135 4.08 10.06 13.90
N MET A 136 2.92 10.69 13.79
CA MET A 136 2.03 10.65 12.64
C MET A 136 1.68 12.11 12.27
N ASP A 137 1.57 12.39 10.97
CA ASP A 137 1.12 13.67 10.44
C ASP A 137 0.20 13.46 9.24
N THR A 138 -0.65 14.43 8.97
CA THR A 138 -1.57 14.47 7.84
C THR A 138 -1.21 15.63 6.93
N LEU A 139 -0.69 15.33 5.74
CA LEU A 139 -0.32 16.35 4.78
C LEU A 139 -1.54 16.74 3.93
N ARG A 140 -2.14 17.84 4.28
CA ARG A 140 -3.34 18.32 3.59
C ARG A 140 -3.04 18.74 2.15
N VAL A 141 -3.91 18.33 1.24
CA VAL A 141 -3.86 18.68 -0.20
C VAL A 141 -4.98 19.66 -0.52
N MET A 142 -4.61 20.94 -0.66
CA MET A 142 -5.60 21.99 -0.91
C MET A 142 -6.09 21.97 -2.37
N PRO A 143 -7.41 22.13 -2.62
CA PRO A 143 -7.94 22.38 -3.96
C PRO A 143 -7.30 23.62 -4.59
N ALA A 144 -7.13 23.64 -5.92
CA ALA A 144 -6.61 24.82 -6.62
C ALA A 144 -7.56 26.01 -6.58
N ASN A 145 -8.86 25.74 -6.47
CA ASN A 145 -9.89 26.75 -6.41
C ASN A 145 -11.16 26.18 -5.74
N LYS A 146 -12.12 27.06 -5.43
CA LYS A 146 -13.40 26.71 -4.75
C LYS A 146 -14.32 25.77 -5.52
N HIS A 147 -14.08 25.54 -6.80
CA HIS A 147 -14.93 24.67 -7.64
C HIS A 147 -14.34 23.25 -7.74
N GLU A 148 -13.13 23.06 -7.25
CA GLU A 148 -12.51 21.74 -7.19
C GLU A 148 -12.94 21.01 -5.92
N ASN A 149 -13.33 19.74 -6.06
CA ASN A 149 -13.63 18.91 -4.91
C ASN A 149 -12.33 18.63 -4.11
N PRO A 150 -12.38 18.69 -2.78
CA PRO A 150 -11.27 18.24 -1.97
C PRO A 150 -10.98 16.77 -2.24
N THR A 151 -9.72 16.40 -2.05
CA THR A 151 -9.25 15.03 -2.21
C THR A 151 -8.74 14.48 -0.86
N ARG A 152 -8.34 13.20 -0.87
CA ARG A 152 -7.72 12.57 0.28
C ARG A 152 -6.42 13.26 0.63
N ASP A 153 -6.15 13.35 1.92
CA ASP A 153 -4.88 13.80 2.44
C ASP A 153 -3.83 12.69 2.35
N ILE A 154 -2.56 13.04 2.48
CA ILE A 154 -1.46 12.08 2.53
C ILE A 154 -1.18 11.76 3.99
N LEU A 155 -1.16 10.49 4.35
CA LEU A 155 -0.75 10.05 5.68
C LEU A 155 0.78 9.90 5.71
N HIS A 156 1.44 10.59 6.65
CA HIS A 156 2.84 10.42 6.96
C HIS A 156 3.00 9.81 8.34
N VAL A 157 3.66 8.67 8.42
CA VAL A 157 3.93 7.96 9.67
C VAL A 157 5.42 7.70 9.77
N CYS A 158 6.02 8.03 10.90
CA CYS A 158 7.43 7.81 11.17
C CYS A 158 7.61 6.88 12.35
N GLY A 159 8.49 5.91 12.24
CA GLY A 159 8.77 4.97 13.32
C GLY A 159 10.15 4.32 13.23
N LEU A 160 10.56 3.71 14.34
CA LEU A 160 11.77 2.90 14.42
C LEU A 160 11.45 1.44 14.04
N VAL A 161 12.32 0.85 13.24
CA VAL A 161 12.27 -0.57 12.85
C VAL A 161 13.36 -1.36 13.58
N PRO A 162 13.29 -2.72 13.61
CA PRO A 162 14.21 -3.54 14.40
C PRO A 162 15.69 -3.40 14.01
N SER A 163 16.00 -2.96 12.80
CA SER A 163 17.37 -2.64 12.38
C SER A 163 17.98 -1.41 13.09
N GLY A 164 17.18 -0.65 13.85
CA GLY A 164 17.57 0.64 14.43
C GLY A 164 17.32 1.84 13.50
N ASP A 165 16.90 1.59 12.26
CA ASP A 165 16.63 2.65 11.29
C ASP A 165 15.33 3.39 11.62
N THR A 166 15.30 4.69 11.28
CA THR A 166 14.06 5.47 11.22
C THR A 166 13.45 5.34 9.84
N LEU A 167 12.22 4.80 9.78
CA LEU A 167 11.46 4.63 8.54
C LEU A 167 10.31 5.64 8.48
N SER A 168 10.31 6.49 7.44
CA SER A 168 9.20 7.36 7.10
C SER A 168 8.32 6.68 6.05
N VAL A 169 7.04 6.51 6.38
CA VAL A 169 6.04 5.83 5.55
C VAL A 169 5.00 6.84 5.10
N PHE A 170 4.82 6.99 3.79
CA PHE A 170 3.76 7.79 3.20
C PHE A 170 2.71 6.88 2.59
N VAL A 171 1.45 7.04 3.00
CA VAL A 171 0.31 6.36 2.38
C VAL A 171 -0.49 7.38 1.58
N VAL A 172 -0.72 7.07 0.31
CA VAL A 172 -1.38 7.98 -0.64
C VAL A 172 -2.53 7.29 -1.37
N HIS A 173 -3.55 8.07 -1.69
CA HIS A 173 -4.57 7.68 -2.66
C HIS A 173 -4.87 8.88 -3.58
N LEU A 174 -4.25 8.91 -4.76
CA LEU A 174 -4.37 10.00 -5.71
C LEU A 174 -5.75 10.01 -6.38
N PRO A 175 -6.21 11.17 -6.87
CA PRO A 175 -7.48 11.29 -7.59
C PRO A 175 -7.60 10.32 -8.76
N SER A 176 -8.77 9.68 -8.88
CA SER A 176 -9.01 8.65 -9.90
C SER A 176 -8.96 9.19 -11.32
N ARG A 177 -8.79 8.27 -12.29
CA ARG A 177 -8.84 8.57 -13.73
C ARG A 177 -10.26 8.78 -14.27
N ARG A 178 -11.28 8.69 -13.41
CA ARG A 178 -12.69 8.85 -13.79
C ARG A 178 -12.94 10.22 -14.43
N GLY A 179 -13.51 10.21 -15.61
CA GLY A 179 -13.70 11.43 -16.42
C GLY A 179 -12.57 11.72 -17.41
N GLY A 180 -11.56 10.84 -17.48
CA GLY A 180 -10.47 10.87 -18.43
C GLY A 180 -9.10 11.13 -17.82
N VAL A 181 -8.11 10.35 -18.24
CA VAL A 181 -6.74 10.39 -17.71
C VAL A 181 -6.12 11.78 -17.79
N ARG A 182 -6.18 12.42 -18.99
CA ARG A 182 -5.61 13.76 -19.22
C ARG A 182 -6.31 14.85 -18.41
N ARG A 183 -7.64 14.78 -18.28
CA ARG A 183 -8.44 15.76 -17.53
C ARG A 183 -8.13 15.72 -16.04
N THR A 184 -7.91 14.55 -15.49
CA THR A 184 -7.68 14.35 -14.06
C THR A 184 -6.20 14.38 -13.66
N MET A 185 -5.28 14.35 -14.61
CA MET A 185 -3.83 14.39 -14.38
C MET A 185 -3.37 15.58 -13.51
N PRO A 186 -3.84 16.84 -13.71
CA PRO A 186 -3.41 17.96 -12.87
C PRO A 186 -3.71 17.78 -11.39
N TYR A 187 -4.79 17.07 -11.04
CA TYR A 187 -5.16 16.77 -9.65
C TYR A 187 -4.17 15.79 -9.03
N ARG A 188 -3.80 14.73 -9.76
CA ARG A 188 -2.77 13.76 -9.31
C ARG A 188 -1.40 14.42 -9.17
N CYS A 189 -1.01 15.26 -10.15
CA CYS A 189 0.24 16.02 -10.07
C CYS A 189 0.31 16.92 -8.83
N ARG A 190 -0.80 17.51 -8.40
CA ARG A 190 -0.86 18.35 -7.18
C ARG A 190 -0.58 17.53 -5.91
N VAL A 191 -1.20 16.37 -5.79
CA VAL A 191 -0.91 15.46 -4.65
C VAL A 191 0.56 15.04 -4.67
N ALA A 192 1.08 14.65 -5.83
CA ALA A 192 2.49 14.30 -6.00
C ALA A 192 3.43 15.47 -5.67
N GLN A 193 3.06 16.71 -5.99
CA GLN A 193 3.83 17.92 -5.66
C GLN A 193 3.89 18.14 -4.15
N ARG A 194 2.75 18.02 -3.45
CA ARG A 194 2.71 18.14 -1.98
C ARG A 194 3.58 17.06 -1.31
N LEU A 195 3.50 15.84 -1.80
CA LEU A 195 4.33 14.72 -1.34
C LEU A 195 5.82 15.00 -1.59
N ARG A 196 6.19 15.46 -2.80
CA ARG A 196 7.58 15.79 -3.15
C ARG A 196 8.16 16.86 -2.23
N GLN A 197 7.39 17.91 -1.94
CA GLN A 197 7.80 18.97 -1.02
C GLN A 197 8.16 18.44 0.36
N GLU A 198 7.36 17.52 0.90
CA GLU A 198 7.63 16.90 2.20
C GLU A 198 8.90 16.04 2.18
N ILE A 199 9.06 15.22 1.15
CA ILE A 199 10.26 14.38 0.98
C ILE A 199 11.50 15.26 0.88
N ASP A 200 11.43 16.37 0.14
CA ASP A 200 12.56 17.32 0.02
C ASP A 200 12.93 17.95 1.37
N VAL A 201 11.95 18.23 2.24
CA VAL A 201 12.21 18.70 3.60
C VAL A 201 12.90 17.63 4.43
N LEU A 202 12.40 16.39 4.40
CA LEU A 202 12.96 15.28 5.16
C LEU A 202 14.39 14.89 4.76
N THR A 203 14.77 15.15 3.51
CA THR A 203 16.07 14.75 2.97
C THR A 203 17.12 15.86 2.98
N ARG A 204 16.72 17.12 3.23
CA ARG A 204 17.63 18.30 3.22
C ARG A 204 18.60 18.33 4.39
N ASP A 205 18.24 17.81 5.54
CA ASP A 205 19.02 17.92 6.77
C ASP A 205 20.14 16.86 6.89
N GLY A 206 20.38 16.11 5.82
CA GLY A 206 21.43 15.10 5.75
C GLY A 206 21.21 13.90 6.66
N ARG A 207 20.07 13.81 7.34
CA ARG A 207 19.73 12.64 8.17
C ARG A 207 19.50 11.43 7.27
N ASP A 208 20.02 10.31 7.70
CA ASP A 208 19.87 9.02 6.98
C ASP A 208 18.46 8.46 7.19
N ARG A 209 17.46 9.10 6.58
CA ARG A 209 16.08 8.70 6.67
C ARG A 209 15.71 7.76 5.54
N LYS A 210 15.24 6.58 5.89
CA LYS A 210 14.66 5.62 4.97
C LYS A 210 13.21 6.00 4.70
N VAL A 211 12.82 6.08 3.42
CA VAL A 211 11.51 6.55 2.98
C VAL A 211 10.85 5.50 2.10
N VAL A 212 9.62 5.12 2.45
CA VAL A 212 8.73 4.32 1.62
C VAL A 212 7.44 5.09 1.36
N ILE A 213 7.00 5.11 0.11
CA ILE A 213 5.76 5.72 -0.34
C ILE A 213 4.94 4.62 -0.98
N MET A 214 3.69 4.44 -0.56
CA MET A 214 2.84 3.37 -1.06
C MET A 214 1.37 3.76 -1.10
N GLY A 215 0.60 3.10 -1.94
CA GLY A 215 -0.82 3.34 -2.12
C GLY A 215 -1.26 3.31 -3.56
N ASP A 216 -2.51 3.71 -3.78
CA ASP A 216 -3.09 3.85 -5.11
C ASP A 216 -2.77 5.23 -5.70
N PHE A 217 -1.84 5.24 -6.64
CA PHE A 217 -1.47 6.46 -7.36
C PHE A 217 -2.43 6.81 -8.49
N ASN A 218 -3.31 5.89 -8.87
CA ASN A 218 -4.15 6.05 -10.07
C ASN A 218 -3.32 6.44 -11.33
N ASP A 219 -2.01 6.24 -11.30
CA ASP A 219 -1.05 6.49 -12.37
C ASP A 219 0.01 5.38 -12.44
N GLU A 220 0.50 5.12 -13.64
CA GLU A 220 1.61 4.19 -13.90
C GLU A 220 2.94 4.94 -13.71
N HIS A 221 4.05 4.24 -13.53
CA HIS A 221 5.35 4.84 -13.24
C HIS A 221 5.85 5.86 -14.28
N THR A 222 5.36 5.78 -15.52
CA THR A 222 5.67 6.70 -16.62
C THR A 222 4.79 7.96 -16.64
N ASP A 223 3.72 8.00 -15.86
CA ASP A 223 2.80 9.13 -15.85
C ASP A 223 3.41 10.37 -15.15
N PRO A 224 2.99 11.60 -15.53
CA PRO A 224 3.60 12.83 -15.06
C PRO A 224 3.66 13.01 -13.55
N SER A 225 2.65 12.52 -12.79
CA SER A 225 2.65 12.63 -11.34
C SER A 225 3.85 11.91 -10.69
N ILE A 226 4.23 10.76 -11.23
CA ILE A 226 5.34 9.93 -10.73
C ILE A 226 6.65 10.34 -11.41
N ALA A 227 6.69 10.30 -12.74
CA ALA A 227 7.91 10.48 -13.48
C ALA A 227 8.44 11.93 -13.48
N THR A 228 7.55 12.93 -13.55
CA THR A 228 7.94 14.32 -13.69
C THR A 228 7.89 15.08 -12.38
N VAL A 229 6.79 14.95 -11.63
CA VAL A 229 6.54 15.74 -10.42
C VAL A 229 7.24 15.12 -9.22
N LEU A 230 7.00 13.84 -8.95
CA LEU A 230 7.66 13.12 -7.85
C LEU A 230 9.12 12.80 -8.18
N LYS A 231 9.48 12.78 -9.47
CA LYS A 231 10.82 12.46 -10.00
C LYS A 231 11.30 11.06 -9.60
N ALA A 232 10.35 10.12 -9.47
CA ALA A 232 10.68 8.73 -9.23
C ALA A 232 11.00 8.00 -10.55
N ARG A 233 11.95 7.07 -10.51
CA ARG A 233 12.46 6.34 -11.67
C ARG A 233 12.44 4.85 -11.41
N LYS A 234 12.42 4.03 -12.45
CA LYS A 234 12.70 2.60 -12.30
C LYS A 234 14.17 2.36 -11.99
N TRP A 235 14.49 1.24 -11.37
CA TRP A 235 15.84 0.92 -10.92
C TRP A 235 16.93 1.09 -11.98
N ALA A 236 16.67 0.63 -13.20
CA ALA A 236 17.65 0.72 -14.30
C ALA A 236 17.97 2.16 -14.75
N GLU A 237 17.13 3.14 -14.36
CA GLU A 237 17.26 4.55 -14.71
C GLU A 237 17.75 5.41 -13.53
N ALA A 238 17.86 4.81 -12.34
CA ALA A 238 18.33 5.48 -11.12
C ALA A 238 19.85 5.63 -11.18
N ILE A 239 20.34 6.85 -11.38
CA ILE A 239 21.75 7.10 -11.76
C ILE A 239 22.57 7.63 -10.60
N GLN A 240 22.07 8.60 -9.83
CA GLN A 240 22.81 9.29 -8.78
C GLN A 240 21.92 9.60 -7.57
N PRO A 241 22.37 9.29 -6.33
CA PRO A 241 21.70 9.75 -5.12
C PRO A 241 21.67 11.28 -4.98
N PRO A 242 20.63 11.87 -4.36
CA PRO A 242 19.44 11.19 -3.84
C PRO A 242 18.39 10.96 -4.92
N PHE A 243 17.78 9.77 -4.96
CA PHE A 243 16.71 9.45 -5.90
C PHE A 243 15.57 8.67 -5.26
N LEU A 244 14.42 8.63 -5.94
CA LEU A 244 13.30 7.76 -5.63
C LEU A 244 13.21 6.65 -6.69
N CYS A 245 13.09 5.41 -6.24
CA CYS A 245 12.97 4.22 -7.08
C CYS A 245 11.56 3.64 -7.00
N VAL A 246 10.92 3.45 -8.15
CA VAL A 246 9.63 2.76 -8.28
C VAL A 246 9.88 1.27 -8.32
N LEU A 247 9.65 0.57 -7.21
CA LEU A 247 9.84 -0.89 -7.12
C LEU A 247 8.82 -1.65 -7.98
N THR A 248 7.66 -1.05 -8.18
CA THR A 248 6.54 -1.62 -8.95
C THR A 248 6.65 -1.43 -10.46
N ALA A 249 7.67 -0.74 -10.94
CA ALA A 249 7.89 -0.54 -12.37
C ALA A 249 8.08 -1.88 -13.09
N ASP A 250 7.28 -2.10 -14.14
CA ASP A 250 7.34 -3.30 -14.98
C ASP A 250 7.07 -4.64 -14.25
N LEU A 251 6.41 -4.60 -13.07
CA LEU A 251 6.06 -5.81 -12.34
C LEU A 251 5.22 -6.78 -13.17
N LYS A 252 5.55 -8.04 -13.02
CA LYS A 252 4.78 -9.16 -13.57
C LYS A 252 4.62 -10.23 -12.50
N ALA A 253 3.37 -10.56 -12.17
CA ALA A 253 3.07 -11.66 -11.26
C ALA A 253 3.44 -13.01 -11.87
N ALA A 254 3.62 -14.03 -11.02
CA ALA A 254 3.97 -15.39 -11.45
C ALA A 254 2.98 -15.99 -12.47
N ASN A 255 1.69 -15.65 -12.36
CA ASN A 255 0.64 -16.05 -13.30
C ASN A 255 0.57 -15.17 -14.57
N GLY A 256 1.51 -14.25 -14.78
CA GLY A 256 1.61 -13.42 -15.98
C GLY A 256 0.85 -12.10 -15.93
N ILE A 257 0.08 -11.81 -14.88
CA ILE A 257 -0.64 -10.54 -14.70
C ILE A 257 0.37 -9.39 -14.59
N ARG A 258 0.09 -8.28 -15.30
CA ARG A 258 0.94 -7.08 -15.35
C ARG A 258 0.16 -5.86 -14.86
N GLY A 259 -0.06 -5.76 -13.57
CA GLY A 259 -0.76 -4.64 -12.95
C GLY A 259 -1.70 -5.07 -11.85
N THR A 260 -2.20 -4.09 -11.11
CA THR A 260 -3.05 -4.31 -9.94
C THR A 260 -4.53 -4.08 -10.21
N HIS A 261 -4.86 -3.31 -11.26
CA HIS A 261 -6.23 -2.98 -11.63
C HIS A 261 -6.47 -3.30 -13.11
N LYS A 262 -7.65 -3.82 -13.47
CA LYS A 262 -8.02 -4.09 -14.86
C LYS A 262 -9.28 -3.32 -15.26
N PHE A 263 -9.19 -2.62 -16.39
CA PHE A 263 -10.30 -1.87 -16.95
C PHE A 263 -10.32 -2.00 -18.47
N GLN A 264 -11.48 -2.35 -19.03
CA GLN A 264 -11.68 -2.55 -20.47
C GLN A 264 -10.62 -3.48 -21.10
N GLY A 265 -10.38 -4.62 -20.46
CA GLY A 265 -9.44 -5.63 -20.96
C GLY A 265 -7.96 -5.32 -20.69
N ARG A 266 -7.60 -4.11 -20.23
CA ARG A 266 -6.21 -3.69 -20.01
C ARG A 266 -5.87 -3.68 -18.51
N TRP A 267 -4.79 -4.37 -18.14
CA TRP A 267 -4.15 -4.25 -16.84
C TRP A 267 -3.35 -2.97 -16.74
N ALA A 268 -3.41 -2.30 -15.60
CA ALA A 268 -2.62 -1.13 -15.26
C ALA A 268 -2.02 -1.28 -13.86
N GLN A 269 -0.76 -0.89 -13.68
CA GLN A 269 -0.09 -0.88 -12.39
C GLN A 269 -0.36 0.46 -11.73
N LEU A 270 -1.46 0.56 -10.96
CA LEU A 270 -1.92 1.79 -10.31
C LEU A 270 -1.46 1.91 -8.86
N ASP A 271 -1.33 0.76 -8.18
CA ASP A 271 -0.83 0.70 -6.81
C ASP A 271 0.70 0.62 -6.84
N GLN A 272 1.35 1.59 -6.20
CA GLN A 272 2.79 1.75 -6.28
C GLN A 272 3.44 1.55 -4.92
N ILE A 273 4.69 1.05 -4.93
CA ILE A 273 5.64 1.14 -3.84
C ILE A 273 6.90 1.82 -4.38
N ILE A 274 7.23 2.95 -3.79
CA ILE A 274 8.37 3.79 -4.17
C ILE A 274 9.24 3.96 -2.94
N VAL A 275 10.55 3.80 -3.09
CA VAL A 275 11.52 3.92 -2.00
C VAL A 275 12.61 4.93 -2.36
N ASN A 276 13.26 5.50 -1.35
CA ASN A 276 14.47 6.29 -1.60
C ASN A 276 15.72 5.39 -1.72
N ASP A 277 16.80 5.95 -2.25
CA ASP A 277 18.09 5.29 -2.43
C ASP A 277 18.63 4.63 -1.16
N ARG A 278 18.33 5.19 0.02
CA ARG A 278 18.75 4.66 1.33
C ARG A 278 18.21 3.25 1.64
N LEU A 279 17.07 2.89 1.08
CA LEU A 279 16.50 1.53 1.20
C LEU A 279 17.06 0.54 0.17
N LEU A 280 17.92 0.98 -0.74
CA LEU A 280 18.50 0.16 -1.81
C LEU A 280 19.99 -0.15 -1.57
N THR A 281 20.52 0.25 -0.42
CA THR A 281 21.85 -0.13 0.08
C THR A 281 21.74 -1.37 0.97
N SER A 282 22.84 -2.08 1.16
CA SER A 282 22.86 -3.28 2.03
C SER A 282 22.97 -2.99 3.54
N GLU A 283 22.89 -1.73 3.95
CA GLU A 283 23.02 -1.31 5.34
C GLU A 283 21.65 -1.17 6.02
N GLY A 284 21.49 -1.81 7.18
CA GLY A 284 20.24 -1.79 7.95
C GLY A 284 19.05 -2.32 7.14
N LEU A 285 17.88 -1.68 7.29
CA LEU A 285 16.68 -2.05 6.53
C LEU A 285 16.87 -1.75 5.04
N HIS A 286 16.76 -2.76 4.20
CA HIS A 286 16.98 -2.64 2.75
C HIS A 286 16.07 -3.56 1.95
N THR A 287 15.95 -3.29 0.65
CA THR A 287 15.16 -4.07 -0.31
C THR A 287 15.74 -3.94 -1.72
N SER A 288 15.16 -4.66 -2.65
CA SER A 288 15.44 -4.53 -4.08
C SER A 288 14.17 -4.67 -4.92
N PRO A 289 14.14 -4.27 -6.19
CA PRO A 289 12.98 -4.50 -7.06
C PRO A 289 12.56 -5.97 -7.19
N LYS A 290 13.47 -6.91 -6.94
CA LYS A 290 13.17 -8.37 -6.99
C LYS A 290 12.32 -8.82 -5.81
N ASP A 291 12.32 -8.07 -4.73
CA ASP A 291 11.60 -8.38 -3.50
C ASP A 291 10.18 -7.81 -3.50
N CYS A 292 9.79 -7.12 -4.59
CA CYS A 292 8.46 -6.55 -4.79
C CYS A 292 7.63 -7.42 -5.74
N PHE A 293 6.39 -7.71 -5.37
CA PHE A 293 5.50 -8.56 -6.18
C PHE A 293 4.02 -8.18 -6.02
N ILE A 294 3.22 -8.56 -7.03
CA ILE A 294 1.76 -8.47 -7.00
C ILE A 294 1.24 -9.79 -6.40
N PHE A 295 0.45 -9.69 -5.33
CA PHE A 295 -0.17 -10.85 -4.72
C PHE A 295 -1.43 -11.25 -5.51
N THR A 296 -1.43 -12.47 -6.07
CA THR A 296 -2.43 -12.94 -7.03
C THR A 296 -3.01 -14.31 -6.66
N ASP A 297 -3.27 -14.55 -5.38
CA ASP A 297 -3.91 -15.79 -4.93
C ASP A 297 -5.25 -16.02 -5.64
N ALA A 298 -5.56 -17.27 -5.92
CA ALA A 298 -6.71 -17.68 -6.71
C ALA A 298 -8.05 -17.07 -6.30
N PRO A 299 -8.38 -16.90 -5.00
CA PRO A 299 -9.64 -16.28 -4.60
C PRO A 299 -9.79 -14.81 -4.99
N LEU A 300 -8.67 -14.09 -5.25
CA LEU A 300 -8.69 -12.67 -5.63
C LEU A 300 -9.06 -12.44 -7.09
N LEU A 301 -9.13 -13.48 -7.87
CA LEU A 301 -9.30 -13.43 -9.31
C LEU A 301 -10.54 -14.19 -9.74
N LYS A 302 -11.20 -13.70 -10.79
CA LYS A 302 -12.28 -14.41 -11.46
C LYS A 302 -12.16 -14.23 -12.97
N TYR A 303 -12.79 -15.11 -13.74
CA TYR A 303 -12.94 -14.93 -15.18
C TYR A 303 -14.11 -13.99 -15.47
N ASP A 304 -13.91 -13.03 -16.36
CA ASP A 304 -14.94 -12.12 -16.87
C ASP A 304 -14.81 -12.03 -18.41
N ALA A 305 -15.85 -12.47 -19.12
CA ALA A 305 -15.85 -12.46 -20.59
C ALA A 305 -15.93 -11.02 -21.14
N GLY A 306 -16.62 -10.11 -20.45
CA GLY A 306 -16.75 -8.71 -20.86
C GLY A 306 -15.44 -7.94 -20.76
N ASP A 307 -14.58 -8.29 -19.81
CA ASP A 307 -13.23 -7.74 -19.67
C ASP A 307 -12.13 -8.64 -20.28
N HIS A 308 -12.53 -9.55 -21.16
CA HIS A 308 -11.63 -10.42 -21.91
C HIS A 308 -10.63 -11.20 -21.04
N GLY A 309 -11.15 -11.95 -20.07
CA GLY A 309 -10.36 -12.90 -19.27
C GLY A 309 -10.35 -12.62 -17.77
N VAL A 310 -9.23 -12.93 -17.12
CA VAL A 310 -9.11 -12.83 -15.68
C VAL A 310 -9.10 -11.35 -15.20
N VAL A 311 -9.90 -11.06 -14.17
CA VAL A 311 -10.01 -9.74 -13.53
C VAL A 311 -9.90 -9.90 -12.02
N PRO A 312 -9.59 -8.82 -11.25
CA PRO A 312 -9.78 -8.84 -9.80
C PRO A 312 -11.25 -9.11 -9.45
N TYR A 313 -11.46 -9.94 -8.43
CA TYR A 313 -12.80 -10.28 -7.97
C TYR A 313 -13.31 -9.18 -7.04
N ARG A 314 -13.97 -8.19 -7.61
CA ARG A 314 -14.47 -6.98 -6.95
C ARG A 314 -15.76 -7.20 -6.16
N SER A 315 -16.06 -6.28 -5.24
CA SER A 315 -17.27 -6.33 -4.42
C SER A 315 -18.54 -6.05 -5.21
N PHE A 316 -18.48 -5.11 -6.16
CA PHE A 316 -19.61 -4.73 -7.00
C PHE A 316 -19.22 -4.60 -8.48
N LEU A 317 -20.16 -4.94 -9.36
CA LEU A 317 -20.13 -4.56 -10.77
C LEU A 317 -21.36 -3.67 -11.03
N GLY A 318 -21.14 -2.35 -11.17
CA GLY A 318 -22.23 -1.39 -11.13
C GLY A 318 -22.95 -1.43 -9.78
N SER A 319 -24.26 -1.71 -9.78
CA SER A 319 -25.05 -1.92 -8.54
C SER A 319 -25.16 -3.40 -8.13
N PHE A 320 -24.65 -4.31 -8.95
CA PHE A 320 -24.76 -5.75 -8.67
C PHE A 320 -23.69 -6.20 -7.69
N TYR A 321 -24.12 -6.71 -6.53
CA TYR A 321 -23.21 -7.25 -5.52
C TYR A 321 -22.65 -8.60 -5.95
N GLN A 322 -21.32 -8.66 -6.10
CA GLN A 322 -20.61 -9.89 -6.48
C GLN A 322 -20.01 -10.59 -5.27
N GLY A 323 -19.81 -9.88 -4.18
CA GLY A 323 -19.23 -10.43 -2.98
C GLY A 323 -17.77 -10.81 -3.11
N GLY A 324 -17.02 -10.11 -3.94
CA GLY A 324 -15.58 -10.30 -4.10
C GLY A 324 -14.74 -9.56 -3.06
N PHE A 325 -13.46 -9.42 -3.34
CA PHE A 325 -12.45 -8.85 -2.45
C PHE A 325 -12.22 -7.36 -2.72
N SER A 326 -11.73 -7.02 -3.91
CA SER A 326 -11.46 -5.66 -4.39
C SER A 326 -11.31 -5.68 -5.92
N ASP A 327 -11.44 -4.51 -6.56
CA ASP A 327 -11.07 -4.29 -7.95
C ASP A 327 -9.57 -4.01 -8.14
N HIS A 328 -8.81 -4.01 -7.05
CA HIS A 328 -7.36 -3.95 -7.04
C HIS A 328 -6.74 -5.23 -6.46
N LEU A 329 -5.52 -5.54 -6.88
CA LEU A 329 -4.68 -6.59 -6.30
C LEU A 329 -3.65 -5.96 -5.36
N PRO A 330 -3.32 -6.61 -4.22
CA PRO A 330 -2.32 -6.11 -3.32
C PRO A 330 -0.91 -6.12 -3.93
N VAL A 331 -0.10 -5.14 -3.55
CA VAL A 331 1.35 -5.13 -3.81
C VAL A 331 2.10 -5.33 -2.52
N VAL A 332 3.12 -6.14 -2.58
CA VAL A 332 3.92 -6.56 -1.43
C VAL A 332 5.40 -6.32 -1.72
N VAL A 333 6.13 -5.90 -0.71
CA VAL A 333 7.59 -5.83 -0.75
C VAL A 333 8.18 -6.41 0.53
N ASP A 334 9.23 -7.20 0.39
CA ASP A 334 10.03 -7.70 1.49
C ASP A 334 11.26 -6.81 1.67
N PHE A 335 11.43 -6.27 2.87
CA PHE A 335 12.67 -5.66 3.33
C PHE A 335 13.43 -6.65 4.20
N TYR A 336 14.73 -6.46 4.28
CA TYR A 336 15.65 -7.29 5.06
C TYR A 336 16.54 -6.42 5.94
N TYR A 337 17.04 -7.01 7.05
CA TYR A 337 17.99 -6.37 7.97
C TYR A 337 18.79 -7.40 8.74
#